data_3d6af4ce04a33fc5c043d8b6b095427a
#
_entry.id   3d6af4ce04a33fc5c043d8b6b095427a
#
_cell.length_a   1.000
_cell.length_b   1.000
_cell.length_c   1.000
_cell.angle_alpha   90.00
_cell.angle_beta   90.00
_cell.angle_gamma   90.00
#
_symmetry.space_group_name_H-M   'P 1'
#
loop_
_entity.id
_entity.type
_entity.pdbx_description
1 polymer ?
#
loop_
_entity_poly.entity_id
_entity_poly.type
_entity_poly.pdbx_seq_one_letter_code
_entity_poly.pdbx_strand_id
1 'polypeptide(L)'
;MDTMKRIPTHVEGLDENMQGGIPKGHICIVAGASGAMKSSVTFSVLYNAVLYGETSGIYVTLEQGKDSLRAHMSNMGMNVDDPRVRNRIAIIDLSDLRVQLDEQGMSNRVDWMGQLIKQLTNYRKSIGFELLVFDSLGAFFTLT
;
A
#
# COMPACT_ATOMS: atom_id res chain seq x y z
N MET A 1 -17.98 22.10 -12.65
CA MET A 1 -18.31 20.83 -11.99
C MET A 1 -17.11 19.91 -12.04
N ASP A 2 -16.68 19.42 -10.89
CA ASP A 2 -15.65 18.39 -10.86
C ASP A 2 -16.28 17.04 -11.27
N THR A 3 -15.94 16.57 -12.48
CA THR A 3 -16.38 15.27 -13.01
C THR A 3 -15.37 14.15 -12.76
N MET A 4 -14.36 14.44 -11.96
CA MET A 4 -13.27 13.51 -11.69
C MET A 4 -13.76 12.35 -10.81
N LYS A 5 -13.49 11.12 -11.26
CA LYS A 5 -13.76 9.93 -10.44
C LYS A 5 -12.84 9.92 -9.22
N ARG A 6 -13.40 9.62 -8.06
CA ARG A 6 -12.66 9.58 -6.80
C ARG A 6 -12.79 8.22 -6.12
N ILE A 7 -11.79 7.90 -5.34
CA ILE A 7 -11.77 6.71 -4.47
C ILE A 7 -12.03 7.18 -3.05
N PRO A 8 -13.18 6.84 -2.44
CA PRO A 8 -13.44 7.19 -1.05
C PRO A 8 -12.41 6.58 -0.11
N THR A 9 -11.99 7.35 0.87
CA THR A 9 -11.04 6.88 1.91
C THR A 9 -11.74 6.12 3.03
N HIS A 10 -13.04 6.35 3.19
CA HIS A 10 -13.86 5.87 4.32
C HIS A 10 -13.33 6.31 5.70
N VAL A 11 -12.56 7.37 5.72
CA VAL A 11 -12.16 8.07 6.95
C VAL A 11 -13.19 9.16 7.23
N GLU A 12 -13.83 9.07 8.40
CA GLU A 12 -14.88 9.99 8.80
C GLU A 12 -14.39 11.46 8.75
N GLY A 13 -15.16 12.31 8.10
CA GLY A 13 -14.85 13.72 7.90
C GLY A 13 -13.81 14.03 6.83
N LEU A 14 -13.04 13.04 6.36
CA LEU A 14 -12.01 13.29 5.36
C LEU A 14 -12.58 13.36 3.94
N ASP A 15 -13.43 12.42 3.56
CA ASP A 15 -14.00 12.39 2.21
C ASP A 15 -14.85 13.61 1.89
N GLU A 16 -15.56 14.15 2.86
CA GLU A 16 -16.33 15.40 2.72
C GLU A 16 -15.42 16.58 2.36
N ASN A 17 -14.26 16.67 3.03
CA ASN A 17 -13.27 17.71 2.77
C ASN A 17 -12.46 17.47 1.49
N MET A 18 -12.45 16.24 0.98
CA MET A 18 -11.78 15.83 -0.26
C MET A 18 -12.75 15.70 -1.45
N GLN A 19 -13.95 16.27 -1.34
CA GLN A 19 -14.97 16.18 -2.41
C GLN A 19 -15.30 14.74 -2.84
N GLY A 20 -15.24 13.81 -1.91
CA GLY A 20 -15.58 12.40 -2.11
C GLY A 20 -14.41 11.42 -2.10
N GLY A 21 -13.19 11.89 -1.85
CA GLY A 21 -12.02 11.04 -1.71
C GLY A 21 -10.84 11.39 -2.62
N ILE A 22 -9.96 10.43 -2.82
CA ILE A 22 -8.72 10.61 -3.60
C ILE A 22 -9.06 10.59 -5.10
N PRO A 23 -8.70 11.64 -5.86
CA PRO A 23 -8.93 11.64 -7.30
C PRO A 23 -8.17 10.51 -7.99
N LYS A 24 -8.82 9.77 -8.87
CA LYS A 24 -8.15 8.73 -9.66
C LYS A 24 -7.01 9.33 -10.50
N GLY A 25 -5.91 8.60 -10.58
CA GLY A 25 -4.72 9.05 -11.31
C GLY A 25 -3.83 10.06 -10.56
N HIS A 26 -4.14 10.35 -9.31
CA HIS A 26 -3.34 11.25 -8.47
C HIS A 26 -2.54 10.48 -7.42
N ILE A 27 -1.49 11.11 -6.96
CA ILE A 27 -0.67 10.65 -5.84
C ILE A 27 -1.08 11.43 -4.59
N CYS A 28 -1.39 10.70 -3.53
CA CYS A 28 -1.69 11.25 -2.22
C CYS A 28 -0.57 10.88 -1.25
N ILE A 29 -0.07 11.85 -0.50
CA ILE A 29 0.98 11.63 0.50
C ILE A 29 0.36 11.78 1.90
N VAL A 30 0.55 10.74 2.71
CA VAL A 30 0.21 10.77 4.14
C VAL A 30 1.48 10.99 4.93
N ALA A 31 1.59 12.15 5.55
CA ALA A 31 2.77 12.56 6.31
C ALA A 31 2.44 12.76 7.79
N GLY A 32 3.40 12.51 8.64
CA GLY A 32 3.27 12.69 10.08
C GLY A 32 4.51 12.22 10.82
N ALA A 33 4.59 12.54 12.10
CA ALA A 33 5.66 12.10 12.98
C ALA A 33 5.67 10.57 13.14
N SER A 34 6.79 10.03 13.62
CA SER A 34 6.87 8.62 14.00
C SER A 34 5.78 8.31 15.04
N GLY A 35 5.10 7.18 14.89
CA GLY A 35 4.00 6.77 15.78
C GLY A 35 2.65 7.45 15.50
N ALA A 36 2.54 8.28 14.45
CA ALA A 36 1.29 8.95 14.07
C ALA A 36 0.28 8.04 13.35
N MET A 37 0.48 6.75 13.36
CA MET A 37 -0.40 5.73 12.75
C MET A 37 -0.56 5.86 11.21
N LYS A 38 0.45 6.36 10.51
CA LYS A 38 0.42 6.52 9.05
C LYS A 38 0.13 5.22 8.31
N SER A 39 0.80 4.14 8.68
CA SER A 39 0.60 2.81 8.07
C SER A 39 -0.81 2.29 8.30
N SER A 40 -1.36 2.47 9.49
CA SER A 40 -2.73 2.05 9.81
C SER A 40 -3.76 2.83 8.99
N VAL A 41 -3.57 4.14 8.82
CA VAL A 41 -4.45 4.98 8.01
C VAL A 41 -4.39 4.59 6.54
N THR A 42 -3.20 4.45 5.96
CA THR A 42 -3.04 4.09 4.55
C THR A 42 -3.55 2.68 4.25
N PHE A 43 -3.33 1.75 5.19
CA PHE A 43 -3.89 0.40 5.07
C PHE A 43 -5.41 0.42 5.14
N SER A 44 -6.00 1.22 6.03
CA SER A 44 -7.46 1.34 6.15
C SER A 44 -8.09 1.90 4.88
N VAL A 45 -7.46 2.88 4.25
CA VAL A 45 -7.92 3.42 2.96
C VAL A 45 -7.93 2.34 1.89
N LEU A 46 -6.85 1.57 1.76
CA LEU A 46 -6.77 0.45 0.83
C LEU A 46 -7.81 -0.62 1.13
N TYR A 47 -7.86 -1.07 2.39
CA TYR A 47 -8.75 -2.13 2.83
C TYR A 47 -10.23 -1.78 2.60
N ASN A 48 -10.63 -0.59 2.99
CA ASN A 48 -12.02 -0.13 2.83
C ASN A 48 -12.38 0.14 1.37
N ALA A 49 -11.44 0.64 0.55
CA ALA A 49 -11.68 0.77 -0.88
C ALA A 49 -11.97 -0.57 -1.56
N VAL A 50 -11.28 -1.63 -1.12
CA VAL A 50 -11.53 -2.99 -1.61
C VAL A 50 -12.80 -3.58 -1.02
N LEU A 51 -13.03 -3.40 0.29
CA LEU A 51 -14.18 -3.96 1.00
C LEU A 51 -15.52 -3.41 0.51
N TYR A 52 -15.59 -2.10 0.29
CA TYR A 52 -16.82 -1.40 -0.08
C TYR A 52 -16.93 -1.06 -1.56
N GLY A 53 -15.85 -1.21 -2.32
CA GLY A 53 -15.81 -0.97 -3.75
C GLY A 53 -15.58 -2.23 -4.56
N GLU A 54 -15.56 -2.07 -5.87
CA GLU A 54 -15.23 -3.14 -6.83
C GLU A 54 -13.77 -3.05 -7.29
N THR A 55 -12.90 -2.51 -6.45
CA THR A 55 -11.49 -2.32 -6.76
C THR A 55 -10.61 -3.38 -6.14
N SER A 56 -9.39 -3.48 -6.65
CA SER A 56 -8.31 -4.27 -6.07
C SER A 56 -7.15 -3.34 -5.75
N GLY A 57 -6.31 -3.74 -4.81
CA GLY A 57 -5.20 -2.91 -4.39
C GLY A 57 -3.96 -3.68 -4.00
N ILE A 58 -2.85 -2.97 -3.98
CA ILE A 58 -1.53 -3.50 -3.61
C ILE A 58 -0.94 -2.63 -2.50
N TYR A 59 -0.45 -3.28 -1.47
CA TYR A 59 0.31 -2.66 -0.39
C TYR A 59 1.76 -3.11 -0.47
N VAL A 60 2.67 -2.17 -0.70
CA VAL A 60 4.11 -2.42 -0.70
C VAL A 60 4.67 -1.98 0.64
N THR A 61 5.21 -2.93 1.41
CA THR A 61 5.86 -2.65 2.69
C THR A 61 7.37 -2.81 2.58
N LEU A 62 8.10 -1.82 3.08
CA LEU A 62 9.55 -1.80 3.12
C LEU A 62 10.14 -1.89 4.52
N GLU A 63 9.34 -1.61 5.55
CA GLU A 63 9.82 -1.56 6.94
C GLU A 63 9.33 -2.73 7.77
N GLN A 64 8.09 -3.14 7.59
CA GLN A 64 7.47 -4.20 8.35
C GLN A 64 7.25 -5.44 7.49
N GLY A 65 7.63 -6.62 8.00
CA GLY A 65 7.39 -7.88 7.30
C GLY A 65 5.90 -8.16 7.09
N LYS A 66 5.59 -8.89 6.02
CA LYS A 66 4.22 -9.21 5.61
C LYS A 66 3.38 -9.84 6.71
N ASP A 67 3.92 -10.83 7.41
CA ASP A 67 3.16 -11.56 8.44
C ASP A 67 2.87 -10.69 9.66
N SER A 68 3.84 -9.89 10.08
CA SER A 68 3.68 -8.91 11.17
C SER A 68 2.65 -7.83 10.80
N LEU A 69 2.72 -7.32 9.57
CA LEU A 69 1.75 -6.36 9.06
C LEU A 69 0.32 -6.94 9.05
N ARG A 70 0.15 -8.15 8.54
CA ARG A 70 -1.15 -8.83 8.50
C ARG A 70 -1.74 -9.04 9.89
N ALA A 71 -0.93 -9.51 10.83
CA ALA A 71 -1.35 -9.71 12.22
C ALA A 71 -1.77 -8.39 12.88
N HIS A 72 -0.97 -7.34 12.69
CA HIS A 72 -1.27 -6.01 13.23
C HIS A 72 -2.60 -5.48 12.68
N MET A 73 -2.78 -5.52 11.37
CA MET A 73 -3.99 -4.99 10.73
C MET A 73 -5.23 -5.83 11.07
N SER A 74 -5.06 -7.15 11.17
CA SER A 74 -6.14 -8.04 11.63
C SER A 74 -6.61 -7.72 13.05
N ASN A 75 -5.69 -7.41 13.96
CA ASN A 75 -6.02 -6.97 15.32
C ASN A 75 -6.79 -5.64 15.36
N MET A 76 -6.68 -4.85 14.31
CA MET A 76 -7.45 -3.61 14.12
C MET A 76 -8.76 -3.81 13.36
N GLY A 77 -9.17 -5.05 13.11
CA GLY A 77 -10.38 -5.38 12.39
C GLY A 77 -10.24 -5.41 10.86
N MET A 78 -9.03 -5.29 10.33
CA MET A 78 -8.74 -5.31 8.89
C MET A 78 -8.07 -6.63 8.50
N ASN A 79 -8.89 -7.67 8.41
CA ASN A 79 -8.41 -9.01 8.06
C ASN A 79 -8.40 -9.22 6.54
N VAL A 80 -7.21 -9.35 5.94
CA VAL A 80 -7.04 -9.58 4.50
C VAL A 80 -7.50 -10.96 4.03
N ASP A 81 -7.72 -11.88 4.95
CA ASP A 81 -8.27 -13.21 4.64
C ASP A 81 -9.81 -13.24 4.68
N ASP A 82 -10.46 -12.12 5.02
CA ASP A 82 -11.91 -11.98 4.92
C ASP A 82 -12.36 -12.30 3.47
N PRO A 83 -13.36 -13.17 3.28
CA PRO A 83 -13.83 -13.56 1.94
C PRO A 83 -14.18 -12.38 1.03
N ARG A 84 -14.57 -11.25 1.61
CA ARG A 84 -14.95 -10.04 0.86
C ARG A 84 -13.75 -9.31 0.23
N VAL A 85 -12.55 -9.49 0.77
CA VAL A 85 -11.33 -8.81 0.31
C VAL A 85 -10.24 -9.76 -0.14
N ARG A 86 -10.33 -11.02 0.24
CA ARG A 86 -9.37 -12.06 -0.14
C ARG A 86 -9.19 -12.12 -1.66
N ASN A 87 -7.96 -12.25 -2.11
CA ASN A 87 -7.55 -12.23 -3.52
C ASN A 87 -7.71 -10.88 -4.24
N ARG A 88 -8.13 -9.83 -3.54
CA ARG A 88 -8.24 -8.48 -4.08
C ARG A 88 -7.25 -7.49 -3.45
N ILE A 89 -6.60 -7.90 -2.37
CA ILE A 89 -5.49 -7.17 -1.75
C ILE A 89 -4.25 -8.03 -1.84
N ALA A 90 -3.19 -7.50 -2.46
CA ALA A 90 -1.87 -8.12 -2.49
C ALA A 90 -0.91 -7.32 -1.61
N ILE A 91 -0.07 -8.01 -0.84
CA ILE A 91 0.98 -7.41 -0.04
C ILE A 91 2.32 -7.84 -0.63
N ILE A 92 3.10 -6.86 -1.09
CA ILE A 92 4.47 -7.06 -1.55
C ILE A 92 5.41 -6.69 -0.41
N ASP A 93 6.15 -7.66 0.09
CA ASP A 93 7.10 -7.47 1.18
C ASP A 93 8.51 -7.29 0.63
N LEU A 94 9.04 -6.09 0.78
CA LEU A 94 10.41 -5.75 0.40
C LEU A 94 11.32 -5.55 1.63
N SER A 95 10.84 -5.87 2.83
CA SER A 95 11.63 -5.72 4.06
C SER A 95 12.86 -6.63 4.05
N ASP A 96 12.72 -7.87 3.60
CA ASP A 96 13.84 -8.81 3.48
C ASP A 96 14.85 -8.38 2.43
N LEU A 97 14.41 -7.77 1.35
CA LEU A 97 15.30 -7.25 0.32
C LEU A 97 16.22 -6.16 0.88
N ARG A 98 15.70 -5.30 1.74
CA ARG A 98 16.48 -4.28 2.43
C ARG A 98 17.60 -4.89 3.28
N VAL A 99 17.27 -5.92 4.07
CA VAL A 99 18.25 -6.64 4.89
C VAL A 99 19.34 -7.29 4.02
N GLN A 100 18.96 -7.93 2.92
CA GLN A 100 19.92 -8.55 2.00
C GLN A 100 20.87 -7.52 1.35
N LEU A 101 20.37 -6.34 1.02
CA LEU A 101 21.21 -5.26 0.46
C LEU A 101 22.19 -4.72 1.49
N ASP A 102 21.78 -4.62 2.76
CA ASP A 102 22.66 -4.17 3.85
C ASP A 102 23.77 -5.20 4.17
N GLU A 103 23.44 -6.50 4.09
CA GLU A 103 24.39 -7.59 4.38
C GLU A 103 25.41 -7.86 3.27
N GLN A 104 25.01 -7.68 2.01
CA GLN A 104 25.86 -8.03 0.85
C GLN A 104 26.82 -6.91 0.42
N GLY A 105 26.73 -5.74 1.04
CA GLY A 105 27.53 -4.58 0.65
C GLY A 105 27.16 -4.04 -0.74
N MET A 106 27.62 -2.82 -1.03
CA MET A 106 27.22 -2.05 -2.22
C MET A 106 27.71 -2.62 -3.58
N SER A 107 28.39 -3.75 -3.61
CA SER A 107 28.99 -4.27 -4.85
C SER A 107 28.02 -5.04 -5.76
N ASN A 108 26.87 -5.48 -5.23
CA ASN A 108 25.80 -6.10 -6.01
C ASN A 108 24.51 -5.32 -5.78
N ARG A 109 24.37 -4.20 -6.44
CA ARG A 109 23.07 -3.52 -6.52
C ARG A 109 22.09 -4.46 -7.23
N VAL A 110 21.36 -5.22 -6.44
CA VAL A 110 20.20 -5.94 -6.96
C VAL A 110 19.28 -4.87 -7.56
N ASP A 111 18.85 -5.05 -8.79
CA ASP A 111 17.86 -4.19 -9.42
C ASP A 111 16.49 -4.42 -8.78
N TRP A 112 16.37 -3.97 -7.50
CA TRP A 112 15.15 -4.11 -6.72
C TRP A 112 13.98 -3.33 -7.35
N MET A 113 14.28 -2.21 -8.00
CA MET A 113 13.28 -1.42 -8.72
C MET A 113 12.71 -2.20 -9.91
N GLY A 114 13.57 -2.82 -10.71
CA GLY A 114 13.14 -3.67 -11.81
C GLY A 114 12.33 -4.87 -11.32
N GLN A 115 12.72 -5.49 -10.21
CA GLN A 115 11.96 -6.58 -9.59
C GLN A 115 10.57 -6.11 -9.09
N LEU A 116 10.50 -4.96 -8.44
CA LEU A 116 9.24 -4.37 -8.00
C LEU A 116 8.31 -4.08 -9.18
N ILE A 117 8.83 -3.42 -10.21
CA ILE A 117 8.06 -3.11 -11.43
C ILE A 117 7.53 -4.39 -12.09
N LYS A 118 8.36 -5.44 -12.15
CA LYS A 118 7.96 -6.74 -12.68
C LYS A 118 6.82 -7.35 -11.86
N GLN A 119 6.91 -7.33 -10.53
CA GLN A 119 5.84 -7.83 -9.66
C GLN A 119 4.56 -7.02 -9.83
N LEU A 120 4.64 -5.70 -9.84
CA LEU A 120 3.48 -4.83 -10.07
C LEU A 120 2.82 -5.09 -11.42
N THR A 121 3.62 -5.28 -12.47
CA THR A 121 3.12 -5.61 -13.81
C THR A 121 2.39 -6.95 -13.81
N ASN A 122 2.92 -7.96 -13.12
CA ASN A 122 2.29 -9.28 -13.00
C ASN A 122 0.96 -9.18 -12.25
N TYR A 123 0.90 -8.46 -11.14
CA TYR A 123 -0.34 -8.23 -10.40
C TYR A 123 -1.38 -7.48 -11.22
N ARG A 124 -0.96 -6.48 -11.99
CA ARG A 124 -1.85 -5.75 -12.88
C ARG A 124 -2.50 -6.67 -13.93
N LYS A 125 -1.75 -7.64 -14.45
CA LYS A 125 -2.28 -8.61 -15.41
C LYS A 125 -3.20 -9.65 -14.78
N SER A 126 -2.92 -10.07 -13.54
CA SER A 126 -3.65 -11.15 -12.88
C SER A 126 -4.92 -10.69 -12.17
N ILE A 127 -4.85 -9.65 -11.35
CA ILE A 127 -5.98 -9.17 -10.55
C ILE A 127 -6.45 -7.79 -10.97
N GLY A 128 -5.64 -7.05 -11.72
CA GLY A 128 -5.83 -5.62 -11.93
C GLY A 128 -5.80 -4.87 -10.59
N PHE A 129 -5.24 -3.69 -10.52
CA PHE A 129 -5.36 -2.86 -9.32
C PHE A 129 -5.54 -1.40 -9.69
N GLU A 130 -6.29 -0.68 -8.87
CA GLU A 130 -6.52 0.75 -9.04
C GLU A 130 -5.88 1.58 -7.92
N LEU A 131 -5.50 0.95 -6.82
CA LEU A 131 -4.91 1.60 -5.65
C LEU A 131 -3.61 0.91 -5.26
N LEU A 132 -2.56 1.71 -5.12
CA LEU A 132 -1.25 1.29 -4.68
C LEU A 132 -0.84 2.09 -3.45
N VAL A 133 -0.48 1.42 -2.38
CA VAL A 133 0.09 2.02 -1.18
C VAL A 133 1.57 1.68 -1.11
N PHE A 134 2.39 2.67 -0.84
CA PHE A 134 3.84 2.55 -0.68
C PHE A 134 4.22 2.97 0.74
N ASP A 135 4.65 2.04 1.57
CA ASP A 135 4.99 2.29 2.96
C ASP A 135 6.43 1.85 3.26
N SER A 136 7.35 2.74 3.35
CA SER A 136 7.25 4.18 3.30
C SER A 136 8.22 4.77 2.26
N LEU A 137 7.97 6.00 1.86
CA LEU A 137 8.90 6.74 1.01
C LEU A 137 10.27 6.95 1.67
N GLY A 138 10.30 7.15 3.00
CA GLY A 138 11.55 7.28 3.74
C GLY A 138 12.42 6.04 3.61
N ALA A 139 11.85 4.85 3.78
CA ALA A 139 12.56 3.60 3.57
C ALA A 139 12.97 3.39 2.11
N PHE A 140 12.13 3.81 1.17
CA PHE A 140 12.42 3.77 -0.26
C PHE A 140 13.68 4.58 -0.61
N PHE A 141 13.79 5.79 -0.11
CA PHE A 141 14.97 6.63 -0.36
C PHE A 141 16.26 6.06 0.23
N THR A 142 16.19 5.25 1.27
CA THR A 142 17.39 4.58 1.82
C THR A 142 17.90 3.44 0.96
N LEU A 143 17.09 2.91 0.04
CA LEU A 143 17.46 1.86 -0.92
C LEU A 143 18.15 2.42 -2.19
N THR A 144 18.04 3.70 -2.39
CA THR A 144 18.67 4.39 -3.55
C THR A 144 19.99 5.02 -3.17
#